data_4a0051db86377fcd2a37a3c290f7a9fd
#
_entry.id   4a0051db86377fcd2a37a3c290f7a9fd
#
_cell.length_a   1.000
_cell.length_b   1.000
_cell.length_c   1.000
_cell.angle_alpha   90.00
_cell.angle_beta   90.00
_cell.angle_gamma   90.00
#
_symmetry.space_group_name_H-M   'P 1'
#
loop_
_entity.id
_entity.type
_entity.pdbx_description
1 polymer ?
#
loop_
_entity_poly.entity_id
_entity_poly.type
_entity_poly.pdbx_seq_one_letter_code
_entity_poly.pdbx_strand_id
1 'polypeptide(L)'
;AIPVLDEEERYVGTITEGDFLWHICRINQNNGLSIDVKELEKKKVHELYFRRNYPSVKVDTSMEELFEKITNQNFVPVTDDRGIFIGIITRKDIITYLSAKKKEPKMSYSYQITV
;
A
#
# COMPACT_ATOMS: atom_id res chain seq x y z
N ALA A 1 5.38 -3.06 -2.98
CA ALA A 1 4.89 -1.75 -2.51
C ALA A 1 5.27 -1.54 -1.05
N ILE A 2 5.70 -0.34 -0.73
CA ILE A 2 6.17 -0.01 0.61
C ILE A 2 5.39 1.20 1.12
N PRO A 3 4.66 1.07 2.24
CA PRO A 3 4.01 2.24 2.83
C PRO A 3 5.03 3.21 3.39
N VAL A 4 4.75 4.49 3.24
CA VAL A 4 5.61 5.58 3.71
C VAL A 4 4.93 6.28 4.87
N LEU A 5 5.64 6.44 5.95
CA LEU A 5 5.14 7.06 7.17
C LEU A 5 5.91 8.34 7.48
N ASP A 6 5.27 9.27 8.16
CA ASP A 6 5.95 10.45 8.67
C ASP A 6 6.64 10.15 10.02
N GLU A 7 7.22 11.17 10.64
CA GLU A 7 7.93 10.99 11.92
C GLU A 7 7.01 10.59 13.07
N GLU A 8 5.72 10.79 12.92
CA GLU A 8 4.72 10.44 13.93
C GLU A 8 4.03 9.11 13.62
N GLU A 9 4.59 8.35 12.66
CA GLU A 9 4.07 7.06 12.21
C GLU A 9 2.71 7.14 11.51
N ARG A 10 2.35 8.32 11.02
CA ARG A 10 1.14 8.47 10.22
C ARG A 10 1.41 8.09 8.77
N TYR A 11 0.42 7.45 8.16
CA TYR A 11 0.53 7.05 6.77
C TYR A 11 0.44 8.28 5.85
N VAL A 12 1.44 8.45 5.00
CA VAL A 12 1.48 9.56 4.05
C VAL A 12 1.42 9.12 2.58
N GLY A 13 1.76 7.91 2.29
CA GLY A 13 1.71 7.41 0.92
C GLY A 13 2.38 6.06 0.76
N THR A 14 2.54 5.65 -0.49
CA THR A 14 3.13 4.35 -0.81
C THR A 14 4.09 4.48 -1.98
N ILE A 15 5.23 3.82 -1.88
CA ILE A 15 6.16 3.66 -3.00
C ILE A 15 5.92 2.31 -3.64
N THR A 16 5.73 2.30 -4.95
CA THR A 16 5.58 1.08 -5.73
C THR A 16 6.84 0.84 -6.58
N GLU A 17 6.93 -0.38 -7.12
CA GLU A 17 8.00 -0.70 -8.08
C GLU A 17 7.93 0.21 -9.29
N GLY A 18 6.72 0.57 -9.72
CA GLY A 18 6.52 1.50 -10.81
C GLY A 18 7.10 2.89 -10.55
N ASP A 19 6.99 3.36 -9.31
CA ASP A 19 7.58 4.64 -8.92
C ASP A 19 9.09 4.62 -9.06
N PHE A 20 9.72 3.53 -8.63
CA PHE A 20 11.15 3.33 -8.79
C PHE A 20 11.58 3.29 -10.24
N LEU A 21 10.89 2.49 -11.04
CA LEU A 21 11.19 2.35 -12.47
C LEU A 21 11.04 3.68 -13.20
N TRP A 22 9.99 4.42 -12.88
CA TRP A 22 9.77 5.71 -13.49
C TRP A 22 10.89 6.69 -13.15
N HIS A 23 11.34 6.68 -11.90
CA HIS A 23 12.44 7.53 -11.46
C HIS A 23 13.75 7.17 -12.16
N ILE A 24 14.03 5.89 -12.32
CA ILE A 24 15.20 5.39 -13.05
C ILE A 24 15.14 5.86 -14.51
N CYS A 25 13.97 5.76 -15.14
CA CYS A 25 13.79 6.24 -16.53
C CYS A 25 14.06 7.73 -16.66
N ARG A 26 13.66 8.53 -15.69
CA ARG A 26 13.94 9.96 -15.69
C ARG A 26 15.43 10.27 -15.58
N ILE A 27 16.14 9.55 -14.73
CA ILE A 27 17.59 9.69 -14.60
C ILE A 27 18.27 9.34 -15.92
N ASN A 28 17.83 8.25 -16.55
CA ASN A 28 18.41 7.79 -17.81
C ASN A 28 18.20 8.76 -18.97
N GLN A 29 17.10 9.50 -18.99
CA GLN A 29 16.90 10.52 -20.03
C GLN A 29 17.99 11.57 -20.04
N ASN A 30 18.59 11.85 -18.89
CA ASN A 30 19.63 12.84 -18.76
C ASN A 30 21.04 12.26 -18.94
N ASN A 31 21.21 10.97 -18.67
CA ASN A 31 22.53 10.32 -18.61
C ASN A 31 22.74 9.23 -19.66
N GLY A 32 21.87 9.10 -20.65
CA GLY A 32 21.94 8.05 -21.65
C GLY A 32 21.46 6.70 -21.13
N LEU A 33 22.18 5.64 -21.51
CA LEU A 33 21.78 4.27 -21.21
C LEU A 33 22.31 3.73 -19.89
N SER A 34 23.17 4.47 -19.20
CA SER A 34 23.76 4.01 -17.96
C SER A 34 22.98 4.51 -16.76
N ILE A 35 22.72 3.61 -15.82
CA ILE A 35 22.07 3.93 -14.55
C ILE A 35 23.16 4.26 -13.53
N ASP A 36 23.12 5.46 -12.98
CA ASP A 36 24.03 5.82 -11.90
C ASP A 36 23.39 5.45 -10.56
N VAL A 37 23.82 4.31 -10.03
CA VAL A 37 23.32 3.81 -8.75
C VAL A 37 23.62 4.77 -7.62
N LYS A 38 24.75 5.47 -7.68
CA LYS A 38 25.15 6.42 -6.64
C LYS A 38 24.18 7.62 -6.58
N GLU A 39 23.72 8.07 -7.72
CA GLU A 39 22.73 9.14 -7.76
C GLU A 39 21.38 8.68 -7.18
N LEU A 40 21.00 7.45 -7.47
CA LEU A 40 19.78 6.89 -6.94
C LEU A 40 19.87 6.74 -5.41
N GLU A 41 21.02 6.35 -4.89
CA GLU A 41 21.24 6.21 -3.45
C GLU A 41 21.15 7.53 -2.68
N LYS A 42 21.39 8.63 -3.34
CA LYS A 42 21.27 9.97 -2.74
C LYS A 42 19.85 10.44 -2.59
N LYS A 43 18.91 9.78 -3.24
CA LYS A 43 17.51 10.19 -3.21
C LYS A 43 16.86 9.80 -1.90
N LYS A 44 16.12 10.72 -1.33
CA LYS A 44 15.32 10.44 -0.13
C LYS A 44 13.98 9.85 -0.53
N VAL A 45 13.39 9.12 0.39
CA VAL A 45 12.11 8.44 0.16
C VAL A 45 11.03 9.41 -0.32
N HIS A 46 10.95 10.59 0.27
CA HIS A 46 9.92 11.56 -0.12
C HIS A 46 10.08 12.08 -1.56
N GLU A 47 11.22 11.89 -2.18
CA GLU A 47 11.44 12.25 -3.57
C GLU A 47 10.95 11.17 -4.54
N LEU A 48 10.72 9.96 -4.04
CA LEU A 48 10.38 8.81 -4.85
C LEU A 48 8.87 8.55 -4.93
N TYR A 49 8.13 8.88 -3.85
CA TYR A 49 6.71 8.63 -3.87
C TYR A 49 5.97 9.93 -4.17
N PHE A 50 5.40 10.17 -5.20
CA PHE A 50 4.70 11.43 -5.46
C PHE A 50 3.53 11.30 -6.40
N ARG A 51 3.29 10.12 -6.90
CA ARG A 51 2.34 10.00 -7.97
C ARG A 51 1.07 9.26 -7.64
N ARG A 52 1.17 8.26 -6.80
CA ARG A 52 0.01 7.48 -6.51
C ARG A 52 -0.33 7.58 -5.06
N ASN A 53 -1.47 8.11 -4.87
CA ASN A 53 -2.07 8.11 -3.58
C ASN A 53 -2.84 6.79 -3.46
N TYR A 54 -2.35 5.90 -2.61
CA TYR A 54 -3.11 4.72 -2.22
C TYR A 54 -3.88 5.09 -0.98
N PRO A 55 -5.13 5.56 -1.13
CA PRO A 55 -5.88 6.03 0.03
C PRO A 55 -6.04 4.92 1.06
N SER A 56 -5.88 5.29 2.31
CA SER A 56 -6.05 4.39 3.43
C SER A 56 -7.49 4.32 3.88
N VAL A 57 -7.81 3.30 4.66
CA VAL A 57 -9.09 3.20 5.37
C VAL A 57 -8.81 3.18 6.86
N LYS A 58 -9.80 3.53 7.65
CA LYS A 58 -9.70 3.41 9.10
C LYS A 58 -10.06 2.00 9.55
N VAL A 59 -9.60 1.62 10.74
CA VAL A 59 -9.84 0.27 11.27
C VAL A 59 -11.32 -0.06 11.39
N ASP A 60 -12.18 0.94 11.50
CA ASP A 60 -13.63 0.74 11.63
C ASP A 60 -14.38 0.87 10.31
N THR A 61 -13.67 0.90 9.19
CA THR A 61 -14.32 1.01 7.89
C THR A 61 -15.18 -0.23 7.61
N SER A 62 -16.25 -0.04 6.81
CA SER A 62 -17.11 -1.16 6.45
C SER A 62 -16.44 -2.07 5.43
N MET A 63 -16.87 -3.33 5.39
CA MET A 63 -16.38 -4.27 4.38
C MET A 63 -16.75 -3.82 2.97
N GLU A 64 -17.87 -3.15 2.81
CA GLU A 64 -18.30 -2.61 1.53
C GLU A 64 -17.31 -1.56 1.00
N GLU A 65 -16.92 -0.62 1.85
CA GLU A 65 -15.92 0.38 1.48
C GLU A 65 -14.56 -0.26 1.18
N LEU A 66 -14.18 -1.26 1.97
CA LEU A 66 -12.94 -1.97 1.76
C LEU A 66 -12.92 -2.68 0.40
N PHE A 67 -14.00 -3.36 0.05
CA PHE A 67 -14.12 -4.04 -1.24
C PHE A 67 -14.03 -3.05 -2.41
N GLU A 68 -14.65 -1.91 -2.27
CA GLU A 68 -14.57 -0.87 -3.29
C GLU A 68 -13.13 -0.41 -3.50
N LYS A 69 -12.39 -0.20 -2.42
CA LYS A 69 -11.00 0.21 -2.51
C LYS A 69 -10.10 -0.86 -3.08
N ILE A 70 -10.28 -2.12 -2.66
CA ILE A 70 -9.43 -3.22 -3.13
C ILE A 70 -9.65 -3.54 -4.61
N THR A 71 -10.77 -3.11 -5.19
CA THR A 71 -11.02 -3.23 -6.62
C THR A 71 -10.06 -2.35 -7.42
N ASN A 72 -9.73 -1.20 -6.88
CA ASN A 72 -8.89 -0.20 -7.54
C ASN A 72 -7.42 -0.23 -7.09
N GLN A 73 -7.14 -0.89 -5.99
CA GLN A 73 -5.80 -0.94 -5.39
C GLN A 73 -5.43 -2.39 -5.09
N ASN A 74 -4.17 -2.74 -5.24
CA ASN A 74 -3.69 -4.09 -4.91
C ASN A 74 -3.68 -4.34 -3.42
N PHE A 75 -3.57 -3.30 -2.64
CA PHE A 75 -3.57 -3.36 -1.20
C PHE A 75 -4.17 -2.06 -0.66
N VAL A 76 -4.63 -2.10 0.57
CA VAL A 76 -5.23 -0.95 1.22
C VAL A 76 -4.54 -0.72 2.56
N PRO A 77 -3.89 0.43 2.76
CA PRO A 77 -3.33 0.78 4.06
C PRO A 77 -4.45 1.02 5.07
N VAL A 78 -4.21 0.64 6.31
CA VAL A 78 -5.17 0.81 7.40
C VAL A 78 -4.56 1.70 8.47
N THR A 79 -5.33 2.68 8.91
CA THR A 79 -4.92 3.62 9.95
C THR A 79 -5.94 3.67 11.08
N ASP A 80 -5.52 4.21 12.21
CA ASP A 80 -6.44 4.53 13.30
C ASP A 80 -7.06 5.93 13.10
N ASP A 81 -7.79 6.41 14.09
CA ASP A 81 -8.47 7.71 14.02
C ASP A 81 -7.52 8.89 13.89
N ARG A 82 -6.28 8.72 14.31
CA ARG A 82 -5.25 9.75 14.25
C ARG A 82 -4.42 9.72 12.97
N GLY A 83 -4.71 8.75 12.10
CA GLY A 83 -3.92 8.52 10.90
C GLY A 83 -2.67 7.67 11.12
N ILE A 84 -2.49 7.12 12.33
CA ILE A 84 -1.36 6.25 12.62
C ILE A 84 -1.51 4.95 11.82
N PHE A 85 -0.43 4.56 11.15
CA PHE A 85 -0.42 3.35 10.33
C PHE A 85 -0.50 2.10 11.20
N ILE A 86 -1.43 1.22 10.88
CA ILE A 86 -1.62 -0.05 11.59
C ILE A 86 -1.13 -1.22 10.76
N GLY A 87 -1.38 -1.22 9.47
CA GLY A 87 -0.99 -2.30 8.59
C GLY A 87 -1.62 -2.18 7.22
N ILE A 88 -1.57 -3.27 6.46
CA ILE A 88 -2.15 -3.31 5.12
C ILE A 88 -3.07 -4.51 4.99
N ILE A 89 -4.09 -4.36 4.14
CA ILE A 89 -4.95 -5.45 3.71
C ILE A 89 -4.70 -5.66 2.22
N THR A 90 -4.43 -6.91 1.84
CA THR A 90 -4.17 -7.26 0.45
C THR A 90 -5.39 -7.93 -0.18
N ARG A 91 -5.38 -8.02 -1.51
CA ARG A 91 -6.42 -8.80 -2.22
C ARG A 91 -6.41 -10.26 -1.76
N LYS A 92 -5.25 -10.80 -1.48
CA LYS A 92 -5.11 -12.17 -0.99
C LYS A 92 -5.82 -12.34 0.36
N ASP A 93 -5.68 -11.36 1.26
CA ASP A 93 -6.36 -11.39 2.54
C ASP A 93 -7.88 -11.45 2.37
N ILE A 94 -8.41 -10.65 1.46
CA ILE A 94 -9.85 -10.62 1.17
C ILE A 94 -10.31 -11.96 0.57
N ILE A 95 -9.57 -12.48 -0.38
CA ILE A 95 -9.90 -13.76 -1.01
C ILE A 95 -9.88 -14.88 0.02
N THR A 96 -8.88 -14.89 0.89
CA THR A 96 -8.76 -15.88 1.95
C THR A 96 -9.95 -15.79 2.92
N TYR A 97 -10.32 -14.59 3.30
CA TYR A 97 -11.47 -14.35 4.17
C TYR A 97 -12.76 -14.90 3.53
N LEU A 98 -13.02 -14.56 2.28
CA LEU A 98 -14.23 -15.00 1.58
C LEU A 98 -14.26 -16.51 1.38
N SER A 99 -13.13 -17.12 1.07
CA SER A 99 -13.03 -18.56 0.87
C SER A 99 -13.29 -19.32 2.16
N ALA A 100 -12.76 -18.86 3.27
CA ALA A 100 -12.98 -19.47 4.57
C ALA A 100 -14.44 -19.35 5.01
N LYS A 101 -15.03 -18.17 4.81
CA LYS A 101 -16.45 -17.95 5.12
C LYS A 101 -17.36 -18.83 4.28
N LYS A 102 -16.99 -19.06 3.03
CA LYS A 102 -17.74 -19.92 2.11
C LYS A 102 -17.62 -21.40 2.47
N LYS A 103 -16.46 -21.83 2.96
CA LYS A 103 -16.20 -23.23 3.33
C LYS A 103 -16.89 -23.64 4.61
N GLU A 104 -17.11 -22.70 5.51
CA GLU A 104 -17.67 -22.98 6.82
C GLU A 104 -18.79 -21.99 7.17
N PRO A 105 -19.90 -22.03 6.42
CA PRO A 105 -20.96 -21.03 6.57
C PRO A 105 -21.70 -21.13 7.90
N LYS A 106 -21.50 -22.18 8.65
CA LYS A 106 -22.22 -22.42 9.93
C LYS A 106 -21.44 -21.97 11.16
N MET A 107 -20.19 -21.60 10.99
CA MET A 107 -19.34 -21.25 12.13
C MET A 107 -19.18 -19.74 12.20
N SER A 108 -19.49 -19.22 13.36
CA SER A 108 -19.24 -17.81 13.64
C SER A 108 -17.76 -17.61 13.89
N TYR A 109 -17.00 -17.44 12.86
CA TYR A 109 -15.62 -17.01 13.00
C TYR A 109 -15.55 -15.51 12.98
N SER A 110 -14.88 -14.96 13.93
CA SER A 110 -14.32 -13.66 13.73
C SER A 110 -13.07 -13.86 12.90
N TYR A 111 -13.21 -13.77 11.61
CA TYR A 111 -12.08 -13.83 10.72
C TYR A 111 -11.34 -12.51 10.81
N GLN A 112 -10.12 -12.55 11.27
CA GLN A 112 -9.32 -11.34 11.31
C GLN A 112 -8.62 -11.20 9.97
N ILE A 113 -8.94 -10.13 9.27
CA ILE A 113 -8.14 -9.70 8.14
C ILE A 113 -6.86 -9.14 8.72
N THR A 114 -5.73 -9.72 8.34
CA THR A 114 -4.45 -9.30 8.86
C THR A 114 -4.12 -7.91 8.35
N VAL A 115 -4.00 -7.02 9.26
CA VAL A 115 -3.71 -5.61 8.99
C VAL A 115 -2.25 -5.33 9.30
#